data_0ce82900e1ecd0a4b02d3242e1596ace
#
_entry.id   0ce82900e1ecd0a4b02d3242e1596ace
#
_cell.length_a   1.000
_cell.length_b   1.000
_cell.length_c   1.000
_cell.angle_alpha   90.00
_cell.angle_beta   90.00
_cell.angle_gamma   90.00
#
_symmetry.space_group_name_H-M   'P 1'
#
loop_
_entity.id
_entity.type
_entity.pdbx_description
1 polymer ?
#
loop_
_entity_poly.entity_id
_entity_poly.type
_entity_poly.pdbx_seq_one_letter_code
_entity_poly.pdbx_strand_id
1 'polypeptide(L)'
;MSKRVYSISINGKVGLNLHDLNNEKSEGNQLTTRNVTITDGAGKLATVNAISGDMLKHIQSSHLFKIAKEDENLALCEGCKKFDANRITIDDQFDEFTKNADSKAEIVDKMLEMCT
;
A
#
# COMPACT_ATOMS: atom_id res chain seq x y z
N MET A 1 -21.25 18.41 -6.71
CA MET A 1 -19.82 18.33 -7.10
C MET A 1 -19.09 17.54 -6.03
N SER A 2 -18.64 16.33 -6.32
CA SER A 2 -17.81 15.56 -5.40
C SER A 2 -16.42 16.21 -5.33
N LYS A 3 -15.95 16.56 -4.13
CA LYS A 3 -14.60 17.09 -3.93
C LYS A 3 -13.63 15.91 -4.05
N ARG A 4 -12.72 15.96 -5.01
CA ARG A 4 -11.64 14.98 -5.14
C ARG A 4 -10.52 15.35 -4.17
N VAL A 5 -10.07 14.38 -3.37
CA VAL A 5 -8.92 14.53 -2.49
C VAL A 5 -7.66 14.11 -3.27
N TYR A 6 -6.73 15.03 -3.44
CA TYR A 6 -5.50 14.80 -4.21
C TYR A 6 -4.42 14.08 -3.42
N SER A 7 -4.29 14.41 -2.16
CA SER A 7 -3.31 13.79 -1.27
C SER A 7 -3.74 13.90 0.17
N ILE A 8 -3.36 12.90 0.97
CA ILE A 8 -3.52 12.89 2.43
C ILE A 8 -2.13 12.66 3.02
N SER A 9 -1.69 13.53 3.93
CA SER A 9 -0.47 13.37 4.70
C SER A 9 -0.82 13.23 6.17
N ILE A 10 -0.32 12.15 6.78
CA ILE A 10 -0.52 11.86 8.20
C ILE A 10 0.85 11.79 8.86
N ASN A 11 1.07 12.65 9.85
CA ASN A 11 2.28 12.66 10.67
C ASN A 11 1.92 12.35 12.10
N GLY A 12 2.65 11.42 12.71
CA GLY A 12 2.39 11.01 14.09
C GLY A 12 3.67 10.58 14.81
N LYS A 13 3.65 10.71 16.13
CA LYS A 13 4.68 10.15 17.03
C LYS A 13 4.01 9.17 17.96
N VAL A 14 4.46 7.92 17.94
CA VAL A 14 3.90 6.83 18.73
C VAL A 14 5.02 6.13 19.51
N GLY A 15 4.75 5.80 20.78
CA GLY A 15 5.59 4.89 21.53
C GLY A 15 5.17 3.45 21.25
N LEU A 16 6.09 2.59 20.84
CA LEU A 16 5.82 1.19 20.53
C LEU A 16 6.60 0.27 21.45
N ASN A 17 5.99 -0.86 21.80
CA ASN A 17 6.70 -1.96 22.45
C ASN A 17 7.52 -2.72 21.38
N LEU A 18 8.83 -2.83 21.59
CA LEU A 18 9.74 -3.48 20.64
C LEU A 18 9.41 -4.96 20.37
N HIS A 19 8.78 -5.65 21.32
CA HIS A 19 8.38 -7.04 21.15
C HIS A 19 7.32 -7.27 20.07
N ASP A 20 6.53 -6.23 19.76
CA ASP A 20 5.45 -6.29 18.77
C ASP A 20 5.89 -5.82 17.39
N LEU A 21 7.18 -5.43 17.24
CA LEU A 21 7.72 -4.98 15.98
C LEU A 21 8.14 -6.13 15.07
N ASN A 22 8.06 -5.87 13.78
CA ASN A 22 8.39 -6.79 12.71
C ASN A 22 9.79 -7.42 12.87
N ASN A 23 9.82 -8.72 13.05
CA ASN A 23 11.04 -9.50 13.20
C ASN A 23 11.50 -9.97 11.81
N GLU A 24 12.49 -9.30 11.23
CA GLU A 24 12.99 -9.61 9.88
C GLU A 24 14.16 -10.59 9.86
N LYS A 25 14.84 -10.79 10.98
CA LYS A 25 16.00 -11.69 11.09
C LYS A 25 15.93 -12.57 12.33
N SER A 26 16.39 -13.80 12.18
CA SER A 26 16.73 -14.67 13.30
C SER A 26 18.27 -14.85 13.34
N GLU A 27 18.89 -14.55 14.45
CA GLU A 27 20.26 -14.95 14.76
C GLU A 27 20.19 -16.02 15.86
N GLY A 28 20.37 -17.28 15.47
CA GLY A 28 20.16 -18.42 16.37
C GLY A 28 18.71 -18.49 16.85
N ASN A 29 18.49 -18.44 18.17
CA ASN A 29 17.15 -18.47 18.77
C ASN A 29 16.56 -17.08 19.08
N GLN A 30 17.21 -16.00 18.62
CA GLN A 30 16.73 -14.63 18.87
C GLN A 30 16.16 -14.02 17.60
N LEU A 31 14.95 -13.53 17.71
CA LEU A 31 14.30 -12.70 16.67
C LEU A 31 14.80 -11.26 16.85
N THR A 32 15.36 -10.68 15.80
CA THR A 32 15.84 -9.30 15.83
C THR A 32 14.94 -8.40 14.99
N THR A 33 14.66 -7.20 15.50
CA THR A 33 13.94 -6.17 14.76
C THR A 33 14.79 -5.61 13.62
N ARG A 34 14.15 -5.07 12.59
CA ARG A 34 14.85 -4.37 11.51
C ARG A 34 15.59 -3.15 12.05
N ASN A 35 16.89 -3.06 11.75
CA ASN A 35 17.72 -1.92 12.09
C ASN A 35 18.10 -1.13 10.83
N VAL A 36 18.03 0.19 10.92
CA VAL A 36 18.49 1.11 9.88
C VAL A 36 19.43 2.16 10.47
N THR A 37 20.39 2.60 9.69
CA THR A 37 21.27 3.71 10.07
C THR A 37 20.68 5.00 9.50
N ILE A 38 20.46 5.96 10.38
CA ILE A 38 19.96 7.30 10.03
C ILE A 38 20.98 8.35 10.40
N THR A 39 20.90 9.51 9.78
CA THR A 39 21.67 10.71 10.17
C THR A 39 20.76 11.61 10.98
N ASP A 40 21.17 11.98 12.19
CA ASP A 40 20.42 12.93 13.00
C ASP A 40 20.56 14.38 12.50
N GLY A 41 19.82 15.33 13.10
CA GLY A 41 19.87 16.73 12.72
C GLY A 41 21.23 17.42 12.90
N ALA A 42 22.16 16.79 13.61
CA ALA A 42 23.55 17.24 13.78
C ALA A 42 24.54 16.55 12.84
N GLY A 43 24.06 15.70 11.92
CA GLY A 43 24.89 14.95 10.98
C GLY A 43 25.54 13.68 11.55
N LYS A 44 25.18 13.28 12.76
CA LYS A 44 25.71 12.07 13.41
C LYS A 44 24.94 10.84 12.99
N LEU A 45 25.65 9.76 12.68
CA LEU A 45 25.04 8.46 12.37
C LEU A 45 24.51 7.79 13.65
N ALA A 46 23.30 7.30 13.59
CA ALA A 46 22.67 6.53 14.65
C ALA A 46 21.95 5.30 14.07
N THR A 47 22.10 4.15 14.71
CA THR A 47 21.35 2.94 14.36
C THR A 47 20.07 2.90 15.19
N VAL A 48 18.94 2.79 14.52
CA VAL A 48 17.61 2.77 15.14
C VAL A 48 16.79 1.58 14.63
N ASN A 49 15.85 1.12 15.46
CA ASN A 49 14.86 0.16 15.01
C ASN A 49 13.88 0.85 14.05
N ALA A 50 13.47 0.14 13.02
CA ALA A 50 12.56 0.66 12.01
C ALA A 50 11.45 -0.34 11.68
N ILE A 51 10.29 0.21 11.34
CA ILE A 51 9.18 -0.55 10.75
C ILE A 51 9.29 -0.37 9.23
N SER A 52 9.13 -1.46 8.47
CA SER A 52 9.18 -1.34 7.02
C SER A 52 7.94 -0.59 6.48
N GLY A 53 8.18 0.26 5.48
CA GLY A 53 7.10 0.94 4.77
C GLY A 53 6.14 -0.05 4.09
N ASP A 54 6.66 -1.18 3.63
CA ASP A 54 5.85 -2.23 3.00
C ASP A 54 4.88 -2.89 3.98
N MET A 55 5.30 -3.09 5.23
CA MET A 55 4.41 -3.58 6.27
C MET A 55 3.25 -2.60 6.53
N LEU A 56 3.56 -1.31 6.69
CA LEU A 56 2.53 -0.28 6.87
C LEU A 56 1.60 -0.18 5.67
N LYS A 57 2.15 -0.24 4.46
CA LYS A 57 1.38 -0.26 3.21
C LYS A 57 0.46 -1.47 3.12
N HIS A 58 0.93 -2.66 3.51
CA HIS A 58 0.10 -3.86 3.53
C HIS A 58 -1.05 -3.76 4.52
N ILE A 59 -0.79 -3.28 5.74
CA ILE A 59 -1.82 -3.05 6.76
C ILE A 59 -2.86 -2.05 6.26
N GLN A 60 -2.41 -0.92 5.72
CA GLN A 60 -3.30 0.10 5.14
C GLN A 60 -4.15 -0.49 4.01
N SER A 61 -3.55 -1.21 3.08
CA SER A 61 -4.25 -1.84 1.96
C SER A 61 -5.30 -2.85 2.43
N SER A 62 -4.99 -3.62 3.49
CA SER A 62 -5.93 -4.58 4.08
C SER A 62 -7.15 -3.88 4.69
N HIS A 63 -6.96 -2.76 5.37
CA HIS A 63 -8.07 -1.98 5.92
C HIS A 63 -8.90 -1.32 4.83
N LEU A 64 -8.27 -0.72 3.82
CA LEU A 64 -8.97 -0.14 2.68
C LEU A 64 -9.78 -1.19 1.92
N PHE A 65 -9.22 -2.38 1.72
CA PHE A 65 -9.94 -3.49 1.09
C PHE A 65 -11.23 -3.86 1.84
N LYS A 66 -11.16 -3.96 3.17
CA LYS A 66 -12.35 -4.27 3.99
C LYS A 66 -13.44 -3.22 3.82
N ILE A 67 -13.07 -1.94 3.91
CA ILE A 67 -14.00 -0.81 3.73
C ILE A 67 -14.59 -0.81 2.32
N ALA A 68 -13.74 -0.95 1.29
CA ALA A 68 -14.19 -0.93 -0.09
C ALA A 68 -15.09 -2.11 -0.46
N LYS A 69 -14.88 -3.27 0.16
CA LYS A 69 -15.72 -4.45 -0.06
C LYS A 69 -17.12 -4.31 0.54
N GLU A 70 -17.27 -3.50 1.59
CA GLU A 70 -18.56 -3.23 2.25
C GLU A 70 -19.36 -2.13 1.54
N ASP A 71 -18.74 -1.33 0.67
CA ASP A 71 -19.39 -0.24 -0.07
C ASP A 71 -19.77 -0.69 -1.50
N GLU A 72 -21.03 -1.01 -1.70
CA GLU A 72 -21.57 -1.44 -3.00
C GLU A 72 -21.50 -0.36 -4.09
N ASN A 73 -21.25 0.90 -3.73
CA ASN A 73 -21.15 2.00 -4.69
C ASN A 73 -19.74 2.13 -5.29
N LEU A 74 -18.74 1.41 -4.74
CA LEU A 74 -17.38 1.45 -5.25
C LEU A 74 -17.17 0.39 -6.34
N ALA A 75 -16.70 0.83 -7.50
CA ALA A 75 -16.26 -0.08 -8.54
C ALA A 75 -14.95 -0.76 -8.12
N LEU A 76 -14.94 -2.09 -8.08
CA LEU A 76 -13.75 -2.89 -7.79
C LEU A 76 -13.49 -3.85 -8.94
N CYS A 77 -12.27 -3.80 -9.50
CA CYS A 77 -11.80 -4.78 -10.47
C CYS A 77 -11.65 -6.18 -9.83
N GLU A 78 -11.53 -7.22 -10.65
CA GLU A 78 -11.43 -8.61 -10.17
C GLU A 78 -10.25 -8.85 -9.21
N GLY A 79 -9.11 -8.20 -9.46
CA GLY A 79 -7.96 -8.29 -8.56
C GLY A 79 -8.21 -7.63 -7.21
N CYS A 80 -8.85 -6.45 -7.20
CA CYS A 80 -9.19 -5.77 -5.96
C CYS A 80 -10.24 -6.53 -5.14
N LYS A 81 -11.23 -7.16 -5.79
CA LYS A 81 -12.20 -8.04 -5.11
C LYS A 81 -11.57 -9.23 -4.40
N LYS A 82 -10.45 -9.73 -4.92
CA LYS A 82 -9.69 -10.87 -4.38
C LYS A 82 -8.52 -10.46 -3.48
N PHE A 83 -8.31 -9.17 -3.27
CA PHE A 83 -7.13 -8.62 -2.58
C PHE A 83 -5.81 -9.07 -3.23
N ASP A 84 -5.79 -9.21 -4.55
CA ASP A 84 -4.61 -9.58 -5.30
C ASP A 84 -3.66 -8.38 -5.48
N ALA A 85 -2.36 -8.63 -5.32
CA ALA A 85 -1.34 -7.58 -5.43
C ALA A 85 -1.25 -6.97 -6.84
N ASN A 86 -1.63 -7.73 -7.87
CA ASN A 86 -1.64 -7.28 -9.26
C ASN A 86 -2.86 -6.41 -9.61
N ARG A 87 -3.88 -6.38 -8.73
CA ARG A 87 -5.05 -5.50 -8.85
C ARG A 87 -5.71 -5.61 -10.24
N ILE A 88 -5.87 -4.48 -10.94
CA ILE A 88 -6.56 -4.39 -12.23
C ILE A 88 -5.84 -5.15 -13.37
N THR A 89 -4.54 -5.42 -13.23
CA THR A 89 -3.78 -6.10 -14.30
C THR A 89 -4.14 -7.58 -14.48
N ILE A 90 -4.88 -8.17 -13.54
CA ILE A 90 -5.43 -9.53 -13.69
C ILE A 90 -6.90 -9.55 -14.11
N ASP A 91 -7.47 -8.38 -14.42
CA ASP A 91 -8.84 -8.28 -14.91
C ASP A 91 -8.85 -8.47 -16.42
N ASP A 92 -9.49 -9.54 -16.88
CA ASP A 92 -9.51 -9.91 -18.30
C ASP A 92 -10.15 -8.83 -19.18
N GLN A 93 -11.16 -8.12 -18.67
CA GLN A 93 -11.82 -7.03 -19.41
C GLN A 93 -10.89 -5.83 -19.59
N PHE A 94 -10.08 -5.53 -18.55
CA PHE A 94 -9.10 -4.47 -18.63
C PHE A 94 -7.94 -4.84 -19.57
N ASP A 95 -7.46 -6.08 -19.51
CA ASP A 95 -6.39 -6.57 -20.40
C ASP A 95 -6.83 -6.52 -21.87
N GLU A 96 -8.04 -6.94 -22.18
CA GLU A 96 -8.60 -6.87 -23.53
C GLU A 96 -8.76 -5.42 -24.01
N PHE A 97 -9.22 -4.52 -23.14
CA PHE A 97 -9.33 -3.10 -23.45
C PHE A 97 -7.96 -2.48 -23.75
N THR A 98 -6.94 -2.77 -22.93
CA THR A 98 -5.59 -2.17 -23.12
C THR A 98 -4.93 -2.56 -24.43
N LYS A 99 -5.23 -3.75 -24.98
CA LYS A 99 -4.70 -4.21 -26.28
C LYS A 99 -5.26 -3.42 -27.46
N ASN A 100 -6.44 -2.82 -27.29
CA ASN A 100 -7.16 -2.11 -28.35
C ASN A 100 -7.24 -0.60 -28.13
N ALA A 101 -6.69 -0.08 -27.02
CA ALA A 101 -6.75 1.34 -26.69
C ALA A 101 -5.81 2.18 -27.55
N ASP A 102 -6.32 3.29 -28.07
CA ASP A 102 -5.57 4.19 -28.96
C ASP A 102 -4.63 5.13 -28.19
N SER A 103 -4.86 5.34 -26.89
CA SER A 103 -4.07 6.27 -26.08
C SER A 103 -3.93 5.83 -24.62
N LYS A 104 -2.85 6.32 -23.98
CA LYS A 104 -2.66 6.14 -22.53
C LYS A 104 -3.75 6.82 -21.69
N ALA A 105 -4.33 7.90 -22.19
CA ALA A 105 -5.41 8.61 -21.49
C ALA A 105 -6.65 7.74 -21.39
N GLU A 106 -7.05 7.07 -22.46
CA GLU A 106 -8.16 6.13 -22.47
C GLU A 106 -7.95 4.97 -21.49
N ILE A 107 -6.73 4.45 -21.41
CA ILE A 107 -6.38 3.38 -20.45
C ILE A 107 -6.57 3.88 -19.02
N VAL A 108 -6.13 5.10 -18.69
CA VAL A 108 -6.30 5.68 -17.35
C VAL A 108 -7.77 5.91 -17.03
N ASP A 109 -8.53 6.45 -17.97
CA ASP A 109 -9.97 6.69 -17.78
C ASP A 109 -10.72 5.37 -17.56
N LYS A 110 -10.41 4.33 -18.34
CA LYS A 110 -10.97 3.00 -18.15
C LYS A 110 -10.60 2.38 -16.82
N MET A 111 -9.36 2.54 -16.41
CA MET A 111 -8.90 2.07 -15.10
C MET A 111 -9.69 2.72 -13.94
N LEU A 112 -9.92 4.05 -14.02
CA LEU A 112 -10.68 4.78 -13.02
C LEU A 112 -12.19 4.45 -13.03
N GLU A 113 -12.73 4.04 -14.18
CA GLU A 113 -14.10 3.54 -14.30
C GLU A 113 -14.27 2.16 -13.64
N MET A 114 -13.32 1.27 -13.88
CA MET A 114 -13.40 -0.13 -13.43
C MET A 114 -12.96 -0.33 -11.98
N CYS A 115 -12.11 0.54 -11.46
CA CYS A 115 -11.56 0.39 -10.10
C CYS A 115 -11.30 1.77 -9.46
N THR A 116 -12.08 2.07 -8.44
CA THR A 116 -12.00 3.34 -7.70
C THR A 116 -10.99 3.26 -6.57
#